data_86d0f45575d474e22231f94d281d21da
#
_entry.id   86d0f45575d474e22231f94d281d21da
#
_cell.length_a   1.000
_cell.length_b   1.000
_cell.length_c   1.000
_cell.angle_alpha   90.00
_cell.angle_beta   90.00
_cell.angle_gamma   90.00
#
_symmetry.space_group_name_H-M   'P 1'
#
loop_
_entity.id
_entity.type
_entity.pdbx_description
1 polymer ?
#
loop_
_entity_poly.entity_id
_entity_poly.type
_entity_poly.pdbx_seq_one_letter_code
_entity_poly.pdbx_strand_id
1 'polypeptide(L)'
;MADNILNGDRNTLQKIYEEVKDLSQSEIRERELTAAEDSTENVLEEREKAIAKEAADTIKKRREEIISTFDIEEDKLNAIAKKTNQKKEKYRDGKVSERIQAETAEFIEANEQIKAETRKLYKQSKTPGFFNSGLYYALFMPRSLADFLWCLFTFGLLFGGIPALIWYFLPKPVTAYTIGFIYVGCILIFGGIYLLIFRTAGLKYRDVITAGNNARSKIRNNRKVIAKISKNIIKDKDDTQYGLENYNAQLEDIKTQLEDLAAKRKEALRVFDNSTKQAIADEIKNNNQSEIDNYKLKLAEITTDLSSIRAYIKQRKIYIAENYEVFLGKEIVDEETLASLLEISEKNPAATISELIELYKQPASEN
;
A
#
# COMPACT_ATOMS: atom_id res chain seq x y z
N MET A 1 51.82 -43.83 58.44
CA MET A 1 50.77 -42.83 58.67
C MET A 1 49.36 -43.43 58.78
N ALA A 2 49.09 -44.59 58.17
CA ALA A 2 47.73 -45.22 58.19
C ALA A 2 47.24 -45.58 59.64
N ASP A 3 48.11 -46.09 60.49
CA ASP A 3 47.75 -46.42 61.87
C ASP A 3 47.41 -45.20 62.76
N ASN A 4 47.76 -43.99 62.32
CA ASN A 4 47.56 -42.79 63.05
C ASN A 4 46.18 -42.14 62.84
N ILE A 5 45.52 -42.34 61.72
CA ILE A 5 44.23 -41.70 61.46
C ILE A 5 43.09 -42.48 62.10
N LEU A 6 43.01 -43.78 61.95
CA LEU A 6 42.01 -44.64 62.58
C LEU A 6 42.06 -44.59 64.13
N ASN A 7 43.26 -44.37 64.65
CA ASN A 7 43.50 -44.19 66.09
C ASN A 7 43.43 -42.67 66.52
N GLY A 8 43.06 -41.80 65.58
CA GLY A 8 42.95 -40.38 65.81
C GLY A 8 41.84 -40.03 66.84
N ASP A 9 42.01 -38.87 67.44
CA ASP A 9 41.08 -38.31 68.43
C ASP A 9 39.99 -37.41 67.67
N ARG A 10 39.11 -36.84 68.49
CA ARG A 10 38.09 -35.86 68.04
C ARG A 10 38.72 -34.70 67.24
N ASN A 11 39.90 -34.19 67.62
CA ASN A 11 40.52 -33.08 66.89
C ASN A 11 40.99 -33.49 65.51
N THR A 12 41.38 -34.73 65.32
CA THR A 12 41.71 -35.28 64.03
C THR A 12 40.46 -35.42 63.16
N LEU A 13 39.38 -35.93 63.73
CA LEU A 13 38.07 -35.99 63.04
C LEU A 13 37.57 -34.63 62.64
N GLN A 14 37.69 -33.63 63.57
CA GLN A 14 37.28 -32.25 63.26
C GLN A 14 38.06 -31.67 62.06
N LYS A 15 39.37 -31.90 61.99
CA LYS A 15 40.19 -31.46 60.85
C LYS A 15 39.76 -32.08 59.55
N ILE A 16 39.47 -33.40 59.53
CA ILE A 16 38.98 -34.11 58.36
C ILE A 16 37.65 -33.49 57.91
N TYR A 17 36.73 -33.26 58.83
CA TYR A 17 35.44 -32.63 58.57
C TYR A 17 35.62 -31.20 58.01
N GLU A 18 36.45 -30.36 58.55
CA GLU A 18 36.71 -29.02 58.08
C GLU A 18 37.27 -29.05 56.62
N GLU A 19 38.14 -29.97 56.28
CA GLU A 19 38.75 -30.10 55.01
C GLU A 19 37.73 -30.63 53.93
N VAL A 20 36.86 -31.56 54.32
CA VAL A 20 35.80 -32.06 53.44
C VAL A 20 34.72 -30.98 53.25
N LYS A 21 34.37 -30.26 54.29
CA LYS A 21 33.44 -29.14 54.22
C LYS A 21 33.96 -27.99 53.33
N ASP A 22 35.25 -27.67 53.41
CA ASP A 22 35.90 -26.69 52.54
C ASP A 22 35.84 -27.12 51.05
N LEU A 23 36.02 -28.42 50.77
CA LEU A 23 35.83 -28.94 49.44
C LEU A 23 34.38 -28.79 48.96
N SER A 24 33.40 -29.18 49.79
CA SER A 24 31.98 -29.04 49.50
C SER A 24 31.58 -27.57 49.20
N GLN A 25 32.06 -26.65 50.06
CA GLN A 25 31.84 -25.21 49.82
C GLN A 25 32.50 -24.71 48.51
N SER A 26 33.69 -25.22 48.20
CA SER A 26 34.39 -24.89 46.96
C SER A 26 33.63 -25.39 45.73
N GLU A 27 33.03 -26.58 45.77
CA GLU A 27 32.17 -27.11 44.71
C GLU A 27 30.87 -26.31 44.51
N ILE A 28 30.27 -25.85 45.61
CA ILE A 28 29.12 -24.94 45.54
C ILE A 28 29.55 -23.63 44.86
N ARG A 29 30.70 -23.07 45.26
CA ARG A 29 31.23 -21.86 44.65
C ARG A 29 31.53 -22.01 43.16
N GLU A 30 32.06 -23.18 42.74
CA GLU A 30 32.25 -23.48 41.29
C GLU A 30 30.94 -23.42 40.52
N ARG A 31 29.85 -24.02 41.07
CA ARG A 31 28.53 -24.01 40.44
C ARG A 31 27.97 -22.59 40.32
N GLU A 32 28.10 -21.79 41.37
CA GLU A 32 27.69 -20.40 41.39
C GLU A 32 28.44 -19.57 40.33
N LEU A 33 29.77 -19.75 40.24
CA LEU A 33 30.60 -19.06 39.25
C LEU A 33 30.28 -19.52 37.81
N THR A 34 30.01 -20.81 37.60
CA THR A 34 29.59 -21.33 36.29
C THR A 34 28.25 -20.72 35.85
N ALA A 35 27.27 -20.66 36.76
CA ALA A 35 26.00 -20.01 36.48
C ALA A 35 26.16 -18.51 36.20
N ALA A 36 27.08 -17.84 36.90
CA ALA A 36 27.40 -16.44 36.68
C ALA A 36 28.10 -16.21 35.32
N GLU A 37 29.02 -17.14 34.93
CA GLU A 37 29.65 -17.11 33.59
C GLU A 37 28.59 -17.20 32.47
N ASP A 38 27.74 -18.23 32.49
CA ASP A 38 26.67 -18.45 31.50
C ASP A 38 25.72 -17.23 31.43
N SER A 39 25.34 -16.71 32.61
CA SER A 39 24.45 -15.54 32.65
C SER A 39 25.10 -14.29 32.05
N THR A 40 26.40 -14.05 32.39
CA THR A 40 27.13 -12.88 31.88
C THR A 40 27.38 -12.98 30.38
N GLU A 41 27.71 -14.17 29.88
CA GLU A 41 27.88 -14.42 28.45
C GLU A 41 26.58 -14.19 27.65
N ASN A 42 25.45 -14.70 28.15
CA ASN A 42 24.15 -14.48 27.53
C ASN A 42 23.79 -12.98 27.48
N VAL A 43 23.99 -12.25 28.56
CA VAL A 43 23.74 -10.79 28.62
C VAL A 43 24.64 -10.05 27.63
N LEU A 44 25.91 -10.43 27.52
CA LEU A 44 26.84 -9.84 26.55
C LEU A 44 26.37 -10.06 25.11
N GLU A 45 26.01 -11.31 24.77
CA GLU A 45 25.54 -11.66 23.44
C GLU A 45 24.23 -10.91 23.08
N GLU A 46 23.27 -10.87 24.01
CA GLU A 46 22.02 -10.12 23.81
C GLU A 46 22.28 -8.63 23.59
N ARG A 47 23.23 -8.05 24.35
CA ARG A 47 23.58 -6.64 24.23
C ARG A 47 24.27 -6.34 22.89
N GLU A 48 25.21 -7.18 22.44
CA GLU A 48 25.85 -7.05 21.14
C GLU A 48 24.83 -7.14 20.00
N LYS A 49 23.87 -8.06 20.09
CA LYS A 49 22.75 -8.19 19.13
C LYS A 49 21.85 -6.94 19.14
N ALA A 50 21.54 -6.40 20.32
CA ALA A 50 20.72 -5.20 20.45
C ALA A 50 21.40 -3.99 19.81
N ILE A 51 22.70 -3.79 20.03
CA ILE A 51 23.51 -2.72 19.43
C ILE A 51 23.54 -2.85 17.89
N ALA A 52 23.76 -4.07 17.39
CA ALA A 52 23.76 -4.33 15.94
C ALA A 52 22.38 -4.02 15.31
N LYS A 53 21.30 -4.37 16.00
CA LYS A 53 19.93 -4.05 15.57
C LYS A 53 19.67 -2.56 15.59
N GLU A 54 20.04 -1.86 16.65
CA GLU A 54 19.90 -0.39 16.74
C GLU A 54 20.63 0.33 15.61
N ALA A 55 21.83 -0.12 15.28
CA ALA A 55 22.60 0.41 14.16
C ALA A 55 21.86 0.17 12.82
N ALA A 56 21.36 -1.05 12.59
CA ALA A 56 20.63 -1.40 11.38
C ALA A 56 19.33 -0.58 11.24
N ASP A 57 18.57 -0.44 12.32
CA ASP A 57 17.31 0.31 12.33
C ASP A 57 17.55 1.82 12.10
N THR A 58 18.62 2.37 12.71
CA THR A 58 19.01 3.78 12.54
C THR A 58 19.46 4.05 11.11
N ILE A 59 20.28 3.17 10.52
CA ILE A 59 20.73 3.25 9.13
C ILE A 59 19.53 3.20 8.20
N LYS A 60 18.60 2.26 8.41
CA LYS A 60 17.37 2.13 7.62
C LYS A 60 16.53 3.40 7.68
N LYS A 61 16.28 3.92 8.86
CA LYS A 61 15.51 5.14 9.07
C LYS A 61 16.14 6.35 8.38
N ARG A 62 17.43 6.54 8.49
CA ARG A 62 18.14 7.64 7.83
C ARG A 62 18.10 7.54 6.31
N ARG A 63 18.21 6.32 5.78
CA ARG A 63 18.08 6.08 4.35
C ARG A 63 16.67 6.40 3.84
N GLU A 64 15.64 6.00 4.58
CA GLU A 64 14.24 6.30 4.28
C GLU A 64 13.94 7.80 4.34
N GLU A 65 14.52 8.53 5.30
CA GLU A 65 14.41 9.99 5.40
C GLU A 65 14.98 10.68 4.15
N ILE A 66 16.14 10.24 3.67
CA ILE A 66 16.75 10.76 2.43
C ILE A 66 15.81 10.50 1.25
N ILE A 67 15.34 9.26 1.07
CA ILE A 67 14.45 8.88 -0.03
C ILE A 67 13.17 9.70 0.01
N SER A 68 12.53 9.79 1.18
CA SER A 68 11.28 10.54 1.37
C SER A 68 11.42 12.03 1.03
N THR A 69 12.57 12.64 1.35
CA THR A 69 12.82 14.04 1.02
C THR A 69 12.82 14.25 -0.49
N PHE A 70 13.49 13.38 -1.25
CA PHE A 70 13.52 13.45 -2.70
C PHE A 70 12.17 13.11 -3.33
N ASP A 71 11.44 12.12 -2.80
CA ASP A 71 10.10 11.75 -3.28
C ASP A 71 9.10 12.91 -3.14
N ILE A 72 9.14 13.64 -2.01
CA ILE A 72 8.29 14.83 -1.79
C ILE A 72 8.61 15.94 -2.81
N GLU A 73 9.88 16.14 -3.15
CA GLU A 73 10.30 17.16 -4.10
C GLU A 73 9.94 16.76 -5.54
N GLU A 74 10.10 15.49 -5.89
CA GLU A 74 9.67 14.89 -7.16
C GLU A 74 8.16 15.02 -7.35
N ASP A 75 7.36 14.71 -6.34
CA ASP A 75 5.90 14.84 -6.38
C ASP A 75 5.46 16.30 -6.57
N LYS A 76 6.14 17.26 -5.94
CA LYS A 76 5.88 18.69 -6.16
C LYS A 76 6.13 19.11 -7.61
N LEU A 77 7.27 18.70 -8.17
CA LEU A 77 7.62 19.01 -9.57
C LEU A 77 6.63 18.36 -10.55
N ASN A 78 6.28 17.10 -10.32
CA ASN A 78 5.27 16.39 -11.11
C ASN A 78 3.89 17.06 -11.02
N ALA A 79 3.50 17.54 -9.85
CA ALA A 79 2.24 18.28 -9.66
C ALA A 79 2.26 19.62 -10.43
N ILE A 80 3.40 20.33 -10.46
CA ILE A 80 3.57 21.55 -11.25
C ILE A 80 3.51 21.23 -12.73
N ALA A 81 4.21 20.19 -13.19
CA ALA A 81 4.19 19.73 -14.58
C ALA A 81 2.75 19.40 -15.04
N LYS A 82 2.01 18.65 -14.23
CA LYS A 82 0.61 18.32 -14.49
C LYS A 82 -0.27 19.57 -14.61
N LYS A 83 -0.14 20.53 -13.68
CA LYS A 83 -0.88 21.79 -13.72
C LYS A 83 -0.52 22.61 -14.96
N THR A 84 0.77 22.69 -15.32
CA THR A 84 1.24 23.40 -16.50
C THR A 84 0.70 22.79 -17.77
N ASN A 85 0.73 21.45 -17.86
CA ASN A 85 0.16 20.73 -19.01
C ASN A 85 -1.35 20.95 -19.14
N GLN A 86 -2.10 20.91 -18.04
CA GLN A 86 -3.53 21.23 -18.04
C GLN A 86 -3.83 22.67 -18.49
N LYS A 87 -2.99 23.65 -18.09
CA LYS A 87 -3.10 25.02 -18.57
C LYS A 87 -2.80 25.13 -20.06
N LYS A 88 -1.76 24.45 -20.53
CA LYS A 88 -1.40 24.36 -21.95
C LYS A 88 -2.56 23.79 -22.77
N GLU A 89 -3.14 22.67 -22.35
CA GLU A 89 -4.29 22.06 -23.04
C GLU A 89 -5.50 23.01 -23.10
N LYS A 90 -5.88 23.60 -21.98
CA LYS A 90 -6.99 24.57 -21.95
C LYS A 90 -6.74 25.78 -22.85
N TYR A 91 -5.53 26.29 -22.89
CA TYR A 91 -5.17 27.39 -23.77
C TYR A 91 -5.23 26.98 -25.23
N ARG A 92 -4.69 25.79 -25.57
CA ARG A 92 -4.78 25.18 -26.90
C ARG A 92 -6.24 25.01 -27.35
N ASP A 93 -7.07 24.41 -26.49
CA ASP A 93 -8.48 24.20 -26.79
C ASP A 93 -9.24 25.50 -27.04
N GLY A 94 -8.90 26.54 -26.27
CA GLY A 94 -9.41 27.89 -26.53
C GLY A 94 -9.01 28.42 -27.91
N LYS A 95 -7.75 28.30 -28.29
CA LYS A 95 -7.23 28.72 -29.60
C LYS A 95 -7.79 27.90 -30.76
N VAL A 96 -7.96 26.59 -30.57
CA VAL A 96 -8.65 25.72 -31.52
C VAL A 96 -10.10 26.15 -31.72
N SER A 97 -10.80 26.50 -30.63
CA SER A 97 -12.18 26.99 -30.72
C SER A 97 -12.28 28.35 -31.43
N GLU A 98 -11.36 29.28 -31.15
CA GLU A 98 -11.25 30.56 -31.84
C GLU A 98 -11.05 30.37 -33.34
N ARG A 99 -10.12 29.46 -33.73
CA ARG A 99 -9.84 29.12 -35.14
C ARG A 99 -11.07 28.51 -35.81
N ILE A 100 -11.76 27.58 -35.17
CA ILE A 100 -13.02 26.99 -35.71
C ILE A 100 -14.06 28.08 -35.94
N GLN A 101 -14.25 28.98 -34.95
CA GLN A 101 -15.22 30.08 -35.12
C GLN A 101 -14.84 31.01 -36.27
N ALA A 102 -13.57 31.36 -36.40
CA ALA A 102 -13.08 32.21 -37.49
C ALA A 102 -13.29 31.57 -38.87
N GLU A 103 -12.86 30.29 -39.05
CA GLU A 103 -12.95 29.60 -40.33
C GLU A 103 -14.39 29.19 -40.72
N THR A 104 -15.33 29.14 -39.75
CA THR A 104 -16.72 28.77 -39.99
C THR A 104 -17.68 29.95 -39.93
N ALA A 105 -17.22 31.15 -39.61
CA ALA A 105 -18.04 32.36 -39.42
C ALA A 105 -18.93 32.67 -40.63
N GLU A 106 -18.36 32.61 -41.85
CA GLU A 106 -19.07 32.87 -43.09
C GLU A 106 -20.26 31.91 -43.27
N PHE A 107 -20.06 30.62 -42.99
CA PHE A 107 -21.14 29.63 -43.14
C PHE A 107 -22.22 29.78 -42.08
N ILE A 108 -21.84 30.20 -40.86
CA ILE A 108 -22.78 30.48 -39.77
C ILE A 108 -23.61 31.69 -40.12
N GLU A 109 -23.01 32.80 -40.57
CA GLU A 109 -23.69 33.98 -41.01
C GLU A 109 -24.63 33.74 -42.19
N ALA A 110 -24.16 33.04 -43.23
CA ALA A 110 -24.97 32.63 -44.35
C ALA A 110 -26.18 31.79 -43.92
N ASN A 111 -26.03 30.91 -42.90
CA ASN A 111 -27.17 30.16 -42.37
C ASN A 111 -28.20 31.06 -41.70
N GLU A 112 -27.77 32.07 -40.94
CA GLU A 112 -28.70 33.03 -40.27
C GLU A 112 -29.39 33.89 -41.32
N GLN A 113 -28.69 34.34 -42.36
CA GLN A 113 -29.29 35.08 -43.48
C GLN A 113 -30.36 34.27 -44.18
N ILE A 114 -30.05 33.02 -44.55
CA ILE A 114 -31.00 32.08 -45.19
C ILE A 114 -32.23 31.87 -44.30
N LYS A 115 -32.06 31.71 -42.99
CA LYS A 115 -33.20 31.61 -42.06
C LYS A 115 -34.04 32.86 -42.01
N ALA A 116 -33.41 34.04 -41.95
CA ALA A 116 -34.11 35.34 -41.91
C ALA A 116 -34.91 35.56 -43.20
N GLU A 117 -34.32 35.33 -44.38
CA GLU A 117 -34.98 35.43 -45.66
C GLU A 117 -36.18 34.47 -45.78
N THR A 118 -35.97 33.22 -45.36
CA THR A 118 -37.04 32.20 -45.36
C THR A 118 -38.20 32.64 -44.46
N ARG A 119 -37.94 33.14 -43.24
CA ARG A 119 -38.98 33.66 -42.34
C ARG A 119 -39.72 34.86 -42.95
N LYS A 120 -38.99 35.77 -43.61
CA LYS A 120 -39.60 36.92 -44.30
C LYS A 120 -40.51 36.48 -45.44
N LEU A 121 -40.08 35.53 -46.25
CA LEU A 121 -40.86 34.96 -47.35
C LEU A 121 -42.18 34.34 -46.88
N TYR A 122 -42.11 33.52 -45.78
CA TYR A 122 -43.29 32.90 -45.18
C TYR A 122 -44.29 33.94 -44.63
N LYS A 123 -43.78 35.01 -43.99
CA LYS A 123 -44.62 36.09 -43.50
C LYS A 123 -45.29 36.87 -44.62
N GLN A 124 -44.57 37.23 -45.67
CA GLN A 124 -45.09 37.98 -46.83
C GLN A 124 -46.16 37.20 -47.56
N SER A 125 -45.97 35.87 -47.72
CA SER A 125 -46.94 35.00 -48.40
C SER A 125 -48.08 34.55 -47.50
N LYS A 126 -48.19 35.07 -46.25
CA LYS A 126 -49.20 34.64 -45.26
C LYS A 126 -49.29 33.10 -45.13
N THR A 127 -48.17 32.40 -45.27
CA THR A 127 -48.10 30.95 -45.20
C THR A 127 -48.14 30.50 -43.74
N PRO A 128 -49.03 29.56 -43.35
CA PRO A 128 -49.07 29.03 -41.99
C PRO A 128 -47.74 28.48 -41.54
N GLY A 129 -47.31 28.74 -40.26
CA GLY A 129 -46.02 28.33 -39.73
C GLY A 129 -45.78 26.82 -39.71
N PHE A 130 -46.87 26.04 -39.73
CA PHE A 130 -46.79 24.57 -39.82
C PHE A 130 -46.02 24.11 -41.09
N PHE A 131 -46.19 24.79 -42.22
CA PHE A 131 -45.53 24.44 -43.51
C PHE A 131 -44.00 24.73 -43.45
N ASN A 132 -43.52 25.46 -42.49
CA ASN A 132 -42.07 25.64 -42.24
C ASN A 132 -41.51 24.71 -41.15
N SER A 133 -42.31 23.79 -40.63
CA SER A 133 -41.88 22.89 -39.58
C SER A 133 -41.04 21.71 -40.14
N GLY A 134 -40.11 21.21 -39.29
CA GLY A 134 -39.34 20.03 -39.63
C GLY A 134 -40.21 18.79 -39.88
N LEU A 135 -41.33 18.67 -39.13
CA LEU A 135 -42.27 17.58 -39.26
C LEU A 135 -42.96 17.60 -40.65
N TYR A 136 -43.40 18.80 -41.11
CA TYR A 136 -44.00 18.91 -42.42
C TYR A 136 -43.05 18.46 -43.54
N TYR A 137 -41.81 18.93 -43.52
CA TYR A 137 -40.83 18.53 -44.54
C TYR A 137 -40.47 17.05 -44.44
N ALA A 138 -40.41 16.46 -43.25
CA ALA A 138 -40.17 15.03 -43.09
C ALA A 138 -41.29 14.18 -43.69
N LEU A 139 -42.56 14.60 -43.51
CA LEU A 139 -43.72 13.84 -43.95
C LEU A 139 -44.04 14.03 -45.43
N PHE A 140 -43.84 15.26 -45.96
CA PHE A 140 -44.32 15.62 -47.31
C PHE A 140 -43.20 15.83 -48.34
N MET A 141 -41.97 16.09 -47.90
CA MET A 141 -40.80 16.33 -48.76
C MET A 141 -39.49 15.79 -48.16
N PRO A 142 -39.42 14.49 -47.81
CA PRO A 142 -38.23 13.94 -47.18
C PRO A 142 -37.02 14.02 -48.12
N ARG A 143 -35.87 14.53 -47.62
CA ARG A 143 -34.61 14.67 -48.34
C ARG A 143 -33.43 14.05 -47.62
N SER A 144 -33.63 13.48 -46.42
CA SER A 144 -32.59 12.82 -45.66
C SER A 144 -33.08 11.52 -45.03
N LEU A 145 -32.14 10.64 -44.67
CA LEU A 145 -32.47 9.42 -43.92
C LEU A 145 -33.21 9.74 -42.64
N ALA A 146 -32.82 10.82 -41.93
CA ALA A 146 -33.51 11.27 -40.71
C ALA A 146 -34.97 11.67 -41.01
N ASP A 147 -35.22 12.38 -42.11
CA ASP A 147 -36.61 12.74 -42.50
C ASP A 147 -37.43 11.47 -42.80
N PHE A 148 -36.82 10.48 -43.46
CA PHE A 148 -37.47 9.20 -43.75
C PHE A 148 -37.79 8.41 -42.47
N LEU A 149 -36.86 8.33 -41.54
CA LEU A 149 -37.08 7.69 -40.22
C LEU A 149 -38.20 8.39 -39.43
N TRP A 150 -38.26 9.73 -39.46
CA TRP A 150 -39.34 10.50 -38.85
C TRP A 150 -40.69 10.23 -39.54
N CYS A 151 -40.70 10.09 -40.86
CA CYS A 151 -41.87 9.72 -41.61
C CYS A 151 -42.37 8.33 -41.19
N LEU A 152 -41.47 7.31 -41.17
CA LEU A 152 -41.79 5.94 -40.75
C LEU A 152 -42.32 5.89 -39.30
N PHE A 153 -41.66 6.62 -38.39
CA PHE A 153 -42.10 6.72 -37.01
C PHE A 153 -43.49 7.33 -36.88
N THR A 154 -43.75 8.42 -37.57
CA THR A 154 -45.07 9.08 -37.53
C THR A 154 -46.18 8.20 -38.10
N PHE A 155 -45.96 7.53 -39.24
CA PHE A 155 -46.90 6.57 -39.79
C PHE A 155 -47.12 5.36 -38.89
N GLY A 156 -46.05 4.82 -38.30
CA GLY A 156 -46.12 3.74 -37.32
C GLY A 156 -46.95 4.13 -36.09
N LEU A 157 -46.76 5.37 -35.58
CA LEU A 157 -47.53 5.88 -34.46
C LEU A 157 -49.03 6.08 -34.82
N LEU A 158 -49.31 6.69 -35.97
CA LEU A 158 -50.69 7.00 -36.37
C LEU A 158 -51.49 5.75 -36.76
N PHE A 159 -50.87 4.81 -37.45
CA PHE A 159 -51.57 3.63 -37.98
C PHE A 159 -51.29 2.34 -37.18
N GLY A 160 -50.33 2.34 -36.28
CA GLY A 160 -50.04 1.23 -35.34
C GLY A 160 -50.36 1.60 -33.91
N GLY A 161 -49.69 2.64 -33.40
CA GLY A 161 -49.76 3.04 -31.99
C GLY A 161 -51.16 3.53 -31.56
N ILE A 162 -51.78 4.44 -32.32
CA ILE A 162 -53.10 4.98 -31.94
C ILE A 162 -54.21 3.90 -32.03
N PRO A 163 -54.33 3.10 -33.08
CA PRO A 163 -55.30 2.00 -33.10
C PRO A 163 -55.10 1.00 -31.95
N ALA A 164 -53.85 0.64 -31.65
CA ALA A 164 -53.52 -0.26 -30.55
C ALA A 164 -53.93 0.32 -29.18
N LEU A 165 -53.72 1.63 -29.00
CA LEU A 165 -54.08 2.35 -27.78
C LEU A 165 -55.62 2.44 -27.63
N ILE A 166 -56.37 2.73 -28.71
CA ILE A 166 -57.85 2.70 -28.70
C ILE A 166 -58.35 1.30 -28.35
N TRP A 167 -57.80 0.24 -28.98
CA TRP A 167 -58.15 -1.14 -28.67
C TRP A 167 -57.86 -1.52 -27.21
N TYR A 168 -56.77 -1.01 -26.61
CA TYR A 168 -56.43 -1.27 -25.20
C TYR A 168 -57.49 -0.72 -24.25
N PHE A 169 -58.03 0.49 -24.52
CA PHE A 169 -59.03 1.13 -23.67
C PHE A 169 -60.46 0.73 -23.95
N LEU A 170 -60.75 -0.11 -24.99
CA LEU A 170 -62.11 -0.62 -25.18
C LEU A 170 -62.47 -1.71 -24.18
N PRO A 171 -63.73 -1.74 -23.72
CA PRO A 171 -64.26 -2.83 -22.87
C PRO A 171 -64.22 -4.16 -23.62
N LYS A 172 -63.68 -5.18 -22.98
CA LYS A 172 -63.55 -6.53 -23.56
C LYS A 172 -64.76 -7.38 -23.24
N PRO A 173 -65.18 -8.34 -24.15
CA PRO A 173 -64.48 -8.84 -25.34
C PRO A 173 -64.65 -7.97 -26.60
N VAL A 174 -63.52 -7.69 -27.25
CA VAL A 174 -63.51 -6.92 -28.51
C VAL A 174 -63.59 -7.88 -29.72
N THR A 175 -64.60 -7.75 -30.56
CA THR A 175 -64.73 -8.55 -31.78
C THR A 175 -63.78 -8.13 -32.89
N ALA A 176 -63.35 -9.02 -33.79
CA ALA A 176 -62.47 -8.71 -34.88
C ALA A 176 -62.99 -7.58 -35.79
N TYR A 177 -64.32 -7.48 -35.95
CA TYR A 177 -64.99 -6.39 -36.66
C TYR A 177 -64.74 -5.01 -36.01
N THR A 178 -64.74 -4.93 -34.70
CA THR A 178 -64.46 -3.65 -34.01
C THR A 178 -63.04 -3.16 -34.27
N ILE A 179 -62.06 -4.07 -34.29
CA ILE A 179 -60.67 -3.74 -34.66
C ILE A 179 -60.60 -3.20 -36.07
N GLY A 180 -61.30 -3.88 -37.03
CA GLY A 180 -61.41 -3.43 -38.41
C GLY A 180 -61.97 -2.01 -38.53
N PHE A 181 -63.05 -1.68 -37.80
CA PHE A 181 -63.63 -0.36 -37.79
C PHE A 181 -62.67 0.73 -37.20
N ILE A 182 -61.89 0.39 -36.17
CA ILE A 182 -60.86 1.30 -35.64
C ILE A 182 -59.84 1.64 -36.66
N TYR A 183 -59.29 0.64 -37.36
CA TYR A 183 -58.30 0.88 -38.43
C TYR A 183 -58.88 1.68 -39.61
N VAL A 184 -60.08 1.35 -40.06
CA VAL A 184 -60.77 2.12 -41.13
C VAL A 184 -61.01 3.55 -40.69
N GLY A 185 -61.45 3.77 -39.44
CA GLY A 185 -61.60 5.11 -38.85
C GLY A 185 -60.30 5.90 -38.82
N CYS A 186 -59.21 5.27 -38.38
CA CYS A 186 -57.91 5.90 -38.37
C CYS A 186 -57.40 6.26 -39.76
N ILE A 187 -57.57 5.36 -40.75
CA ILE A 187 -57.21 5.63 -42.16
C ILE A 187 -58.00 6.80 -42.70
N LEU A 188 -59.34 6.85 -42.53
CA LEU A 188 -60.17 7.95 -43.01
C LEU A 188 -59.81 9.28 -42.38
N ILE A 189 -59.60 9.32 -41.07
CA ILE A 189 -59.26 10.56 -40.34
C ILE A 189 -57.86 11.04 -40.71
N PHE A 190 -56.83 10.22 -40.47
CA PHE A 190 -55.43 10.63 -40.68
C PHE A 190 -55.08 10.73 -42.17
N GLY A 191 -55.58 9.82 -43.00
CA GLY A 191 -55.45 9.89 -44.44
C GLY A 191 -56.18 11.08 -45.06
N GLY A 192 -57.40 11.39 -44.55
CA GLY A 192 -58.14 12.58 -44.95
C GLY A 192 -57.39 13.89 -44.60
N ILE A 193 -56.89 13.99 -43.38
CA ILE A 193 -56.05 15.14 -42.94
C ILE A 193 -54.80 15.25 -43.83
N TYR A 194 -54.13 14.14 -44.08
CA TYR A 194 -52.92 14.11 -44.94
C TYR A 194 -53.21 14.63 -46.36
N LEU A 195 -54.31 14.15 -47.01
CA LEU A 195 -54.72 14.60 -48.32
C LEU A 195 -55.12 16.08 -48.35
N LEU A 196 -55.80 16.55 -47.29
CA LEU A 196 -56.18 17.96 -47.19
C LEU A 196 -55.00 18.87 -47.13
N ILE A 197 -53.98 18.53 -46.23
CA ILE A 197 -52.73 19.25 -46.13
C ILE A 197 -51.95 19.21 -47.43
N PHE A 198 -51.83 18.04 -48.05
CA PHE A 198 -51.15 17.86 -49.36
C PHE A 198 -51.74 18.73 -50.45
N ARG A 199 -53.07 18.73 -50.58
CA ARG A 199 -53.79 19.54 -51.59
C ARG A 199 -53.61 21.06 -51.31
N THR A 200 -53.77 21.50 -50.10
CA THR A 200 -53.63 22.93 -49.72
C THR A 200 -52.19 23.43 -49.93
N ALA A 201 -51.19 22.62 -49.56
CA ALA A 201 -49.77 22.90 -49.80
C ALA A 201 -49.44 22.99 -51.30
N GLY A 202 -49.95 22.03 -52.08
CA GLY A 202 -49.68 21.94 -53.52
C GLY A 202 -50.36 23.02 -54.37
N LEU A 203 -51.49 23.54 -53.92
CA LEU A 203 -52.25 24.54 -54.72
C LEU A 203 -51.89 26.00 -54.32
N LYS A 204 -51.74 26.28 -53.07
CA LYS A 204 -51.65 27.68 -52.57
C LYS A 204 -50.26 28.13 -52.17
N TYR A 205 -49.41 27.23 -51.65
CA TYR A 205 -48.16 27.62 -51.01
C TYR A 205 -46.91 26.89 -51.59
N ARG A 206 -47.05 26.26 -52.75
CA ARG A 206 -46.04 25.37 -53.40
C ARG A 206 -44.66 26.07 -53.50
N ASP A 207 -44.64 27.29 -54.05
CA ASP A 207 -43.37 27.99 -54.31
C ASP A 207 -42.63 28.36 -53.02
N VAL A 208 -43.38 28.83 -52.00
CA VAL A 208 -42.85 29.22 -50.70
C VAL A 208 -42.32 27.96 -49.97
N ILE A 209 -43.06 26.87 -50.01
CA ILE A 209 -42.64 25.61 -49.39
C ILE A 209 -41.40 25.04 -50.08
N THR A 210 -41.34 25.12 -51.41
CA THR A 210 -40.18 24.68 -52.20
C THR A 210 -38.96 25.53 -51.89
N ALA A 211 -39.12 26.86 -51.79
CA ALA A 211 -38.04 27.76 -51.39
C ALA A 211 -37.55 27.47 -49.96
N GLY A 212 -38.47 27.22 -49.02
CA GLY A 212 -38.11 26.78 -47.65
C GLY A 212 -37.37 25.46 -47.61
N ASN A 213 -37.76 24.49 -48.41
CA ASN A 213 -37.08 23.19 -48.52
C ASN A 213 -35.65 23.33 -49.11
N ASN A 214 -35.49 24.21 -50.10
CA ASN A 214 -34.18 24.54 -50.68
C ASN A 214 -33.30 25.26 -49.66
N ALA A 215 -33.84 26.22 -48.92
CA ALA A 215 -33.15 26.89 -47.82
C ALA A 215 -32.67 25.87 -46.75
N ARG A 216 -33.54 24.96 -46.34
CA ARG A 216 -33.19 23.86 -45.40
C ARG A 216 -32.05 22.98 -45.93
N SER A 217 -32.07 22.66 -47.23
CA SER A 217 -31.00 21.89 -47.88
C SER A 217 -29.66 22.64 -47.90
N LYS A 218 -29.67 23.95 -48.18
CA LYS A 218 -28.45 24.79 -48.13
C LYS A 218 -27.87 24.83 -46.71
N ILE A 219 -28.69 25.09 -45.69
CA ILE A 219 -28.29 25.09 -44.31
C ILE A 219 -27.68 23.72 -43.88
N ARG A 220 -28.29 22.62 -44.32
CA ARG A 220 -27.78 21.27 -44.08
C ARG A 220 -26.38 21.05 -44.69
N ASN A 221 -26.18 21.51 -45.92
CA ASN A 221 -24.90 21.43 -46.60
C ASN A 221 -23.84 22.29 -45.90
N ASN A 222 -24.17 23.54 -45.52
CA ASN A 222 -23.28 24.38 -44.77
C ASN A 222 -22.89 23.74 -43.42
N ARG A 223 -23.83 23.13 -42.70
CA ARG A 223 -23.51 22.37 -41.45
C ARG A 223 -22.56 21.22 -41.68
N LYS A 224 -22.66 20.51 -42.83
CA LYS A 224 -21.68 19.45 -43.19
C LYS A 224 -20.29 20.03 -43.44
N VAL A 225 -20.20 21.20 -44.08
CA VAL A 225 -18.95 21.91 -44.34
C VAL A 225 -18.33 22.33 -43.00
N ILE A 226 -19.12 23.00 -42.14
CA ILE A 226 -18.69 23.39 -40.80
C ILE A 226 -18.15 22.18 -40.00
N ALA A 227 -18.89 21.08 -39.99
CA ALA A 227 -18.46 19.85 -39.31
C ALA A 227 -17.15 19.29 -39.90
N LYS A 228 -16.94 19.37 -41.21
CA LYS A 228 -15.71 18.92 -41.87
C LYS A 228 -14.52 19.84 -41.49
N ILE A 229 -14.69 21.15 -41.53
CA ILE A 229 -13.68 22.12 -41.14
C ILE A 229 -13.30 21.90 -39.68
N SER A 230 -14.28 21.87 -38.77
CA SER A 230 -14.05 21.64 -37.33
C SER A 230 -13.29 20.33 -37.08
N LYS A 231 -13.68 19.26 -37.75
CA LYS A 231 -12.99 17.96 -37.64
C LYS A 231 -11.55 18.01 -38.13
N ASN A 232 -11.28 18.75 -39.20
CA ASN A 232 -9.94 18.90 -39.76
C ASN A 232 -9.05 19.68 -38.77
N ILE A 233 -9.56 20.79 -38.25
CA ILE A 233 -8.83 21.63 -37.25
C ILE A 233 -8.54 20.84 -35.95
N ILE A 234 -9.51 20.08 -35.45
CA ILE A 234 -9.32 19.27 -34.24
C ILE A 234 -8.28 18.15 -34.48
N LYS A 235 -8.21 17.62 -35.70
CA LYS A 235 -7.24 16.58 -36.06
C LYS A 235 -5.86 17.10 -36.44
N ASP A 236 -5.76 18.39 -36.68
CA ASP A 236 -4.50 19.05 -36.96
C ASP A 236 -3.56 18.93 -35.74
N LYS A 237 -2.37 18.37 -35.97
CA LYS A 237 -1.35 18.18 -34.95
C LYS A 237 -0.32 19.32 -34.92
N ASP A 238 -0.44 20.27 -35.83
CA ASP A 238 0.44 21.41 -35.89
C ASP A 238 -0.02 22.48 -34.86
N ASP A 239 0.62 22.44 -33.72
CA ASP A 239 0.34 23.35 -32.61
C ASP A 239 1.18 24.65 -32.67
N THR A 240 2.06 24.81 -33.69
CA THR A 240 3.00 25.95 -33.79
C THR A 240 2.29 27.30 -33.86
N GLN A 241 1.09 27.33 -34.47
CA GLN A 241 0.28 28.53 -34.63
C GLN A 241 -0.46 28.97 -33.36
N TYR A 242 -0.45 28.17 -32.30
CA TYR A 242 -1.24 28.45 -31.09
C TYR A 242 -0.45 29.20 -30.00
N GLY A 243 0.86 29.48 -30.20
CA GLY A 243 1.69 30.23 -29.25
C GLY A 243 1.91 29.47 -27.93
N LEU A 244 2.24 28.17 -28.02
CA LEU A 244 2.42 27.30 -26.86
C LEU A 244 3.87 27.23 -26.36
N GLU A 245 4.79 28.05 -26.95
CA GLU A 245 6.24 28.01 -26.73
C GLU A 245 6.57 28.22 -25.24
N ASN A 246 5.86 29.14 -24.59
CA ASN A 246 6.08 29.43 -23.15
C ASN A 246 5.74 28.21 -22.27
N TYR A 247 4.64 27.53 -22.56
CA TYR A 247 4.29 26.32 -21.82
C TYR A 247 5.26 25.15 -22.09
N ASN A 248 5.73 25.04 -23.33
CA ASN A 248 6.72 24.04 -23.69
C ASN A 248 8.05 24.29 -22.97
N ALA A 249 8.51 25.54 -22.92
CA ALA A 249 9.70 25.95 -22.20
C ALA A 249 9.61 25.66 -20.70
N GLN A 250 8.46 25.96 -20.08
CA GLN A 250 8.22 25.62 -18.66
C GLN A 250 8.23 24.12 -18.40
N LEU A 251 7.66 23.32 -19.29
CA LEU A 251 7.65 21.87 -19.15
C LEU A 251 9.05 21.26 -19.34
N GLU A 252 9.86 21.81 -20.24
CA GLU A 252 11.25 21.36 -20.43
C GLU A 252 12.14 21.77 -19.24
N ASP A 253 11.92 22.95 -18.67
CA ASP A 253 12.61 23.37 -17.43
C ASP A 253 12.28 22.43 -16.27
N ILE A 254 11.00 22.08 -16.07
CA ILE A 254 10.59 21.13 -15.04
C ILE A 254 11.21 19.75 -15.27
N LYS A 255 11.29 19.30 -16.51
CA LYS A 255 11.93 18.04 -16.88
C LYS A 255 13.43 18.05 -16.54
N THR A 256 14.12 19.13 -16.84
CA THR A 256 15.52 19.32 -16.46
C THR A 256 15.70 19.30 -14.93
N GLN A 257 14.80 19.96 -14.19
CA GLN A 257 14.81 19.92 -12.72
C GLN A 257 14.59 18.51 -12.16
N LEU A 258 13.71 17.70 -12.78
CA LEU A 258 13.50 16.29 -12.40
C LEU A 258 14.74 15.43 -12.69
N GLU A 259 15.42 15.64 -13.80
CA GLU A 259 16.67 14.96 -14.14
C GLU A 259 17.78 15.31 -13.15
N ASP A 260 17.93 16.59 -12.80
CA ASP A 260 18.87 17.07 -11.78
C ASP A 260 18.54 16.51 -10.39
N LEU A 261 17.25 16.45 -10.02
CA LEU A 261 16.81 15.88 -8.76
C LEU A 261 17.14 14.39 -8.68
N ALA A 262 16.91 13.64 -9.76
CA ALA A 262 17.25 12.23 -9.85
C ALA A 262 18.78 12.00 -9.73
N ALA A 263 19.60 12.86 -10.34
CA ALA A 263 21.04 12.81 -10.20
C ALA A 263 21.49 13.09 -8.76
N LYS A 264 20.92 14.11 -8.10
CA LYS A 264 21.18 14.45 -6.69
C LYS A 264 20.77 13.31 -5.75
N ARG A 265 19.60 12.71 -5.97
CA ARG A 265 19.12 11.53 -5.22
C ARG A 265 20.12 10.38 -5.31
N LYS A 266 20.56 10.06 -6.51
CA LYS A 266 21.55 8.99 -6.75
C LYS A 266 22.86 9.26 -6.03
N GLU A 267 23.36 10.49 -6.09
CA GLU A 267 24.59 10.89 -5.42
C GLU A 267 24.45 10.88 -3.90
N ALA A 268 23.33 11.39 -3.35
CA ALA A 268 23.07 11.37 -1.91
C ALA A 268 23.01 9.92 -1.36
N LEU A 269 22.36 9.01 -2.07
CA LEU A 269 22.31 7.60 -1.70
C LEU A 269 23.70 6.95 -1.83
N ARG A 270 24.48 7.29 -2.84
CA ARG A 270 25.86 6.81 -3.00
C ARG A 270 26.76 7.24 -1.85
N VAL A 271 26.69 8.51 -1.46
CA VAL A 271 27.43 9.04 -0.31
C VAL A 271 26.97 8.37 0.99
N PHE A 272 25.67 8.21 1.16
CA PHE A 272 25.12 7.51 2.31
C PHE A 272 25.63 6.06 2.41
N ASP A 273 25.53 5.29 1.34
CA ASP A 273 25.92 3.88 1.32
C ASP A 273 27.45 3.69 1.49
N ASN A 274 28.27 4.62 1.00
CA ASN A 274 29.73 4.52 1.03
C ASN A 274 30.37 5.04 2.33
N SER A 275 29.78 6.03 2.98
CA SER A 275 30.40 6.69 4.15
C SER A 275 29.48 6.85 5.35
N THR A 276 28.27 7.37 5.17
CA THR A 276 27.38 7.71 6.28
C THR A 276 26.89 6.47 7.01
N LYS A 277 26.58 5.40 6.28
CA LYS A 277 26.19 4.11 6.86
C LYS A 277 27.21 3.56 7.83
N GLN A 278 28.49 3.59 7.44
CA GLN A 278 29.60 3.12 8.29
C GLN A 278 29.79 4.03 9.49
N ALA A 279 29.75 5.34 9.29
CA ALA A 279 29.90 6.32 10.37
C ALA A 279 28.81 6.16 11.45
N ILE A 280 27.55 5.92 11.07
CA ILE A 280 26.45 5.65 12.00
C ILE A 280 26.69 4.35 12.78
N ALA A 281 27.14 3.29 12.10
CA ALA A 281 27.42 2.02 12.77
C ALA A 281 28.57 2.14 13.77
N ASP A 282 29.63 2.84 13.39
CA ASP A 282 30.81 3.07 14.26
C ASP A 282 30.44 3.98 15.43
N GLU A 283 29.63 5.01 15.23
CA GLU A 283 29.16 5.90 16.31
C GLU A 283 28.35 5.12 17.35
N ILE A 284 27.37 4.33 16.92
CA ILE A 284 26.53 3.53 17.83
C ILE A 284 27.39 2.50 18.56
N LYS A 285 28.31 1.83 17.88
CA LYS A 285 29.24 0.88 18.48
C LYS A 285 30.12 1.56 19.51
N ASN A 286 30.74 2.71 19.18
CA ASN A 286 31.63 3.43 20.09
C ASN A 286 30.90 3.95 21.33
N ASN A 287 29.67 4.43 21.19
CA ASN A 287 28.84 4.88 22.30
C ASN A 287 28.51 3.78 23.29
N ASN A 288 28.45 2.53 22.85
CA ASN A 288 28.17 1.36 23.67
C ASN A 288 29.45 0.56 24.05
N GLN A 289 30.63 0.94 23.54
CA GLN A 289 31.87 0.19 23.70
C GLN A 289 32.26 0.01 25.18
N SER A 290 32.11 1.05 25.97
CA SER A 290 32.42 1.01 27.42
C SER A 290 31.55 -0.02 28.17
N GLU A 291 30.29 -0.16 27.81
CA GLU A 291 29.38 -1.15 28.40
C GLU A 291 29.80 -2.58 28.02
N ILE A 292 30.11 -2.81 26.75
CA ILE A 292 30.59 -4.10 26.26
C ILE A 292 31.93 -4.48 26.91
N ASP A 293 32.85 -3.55 27.03
CA ASP A 293 34.15 -3.80 27.65
C ASP A 293 34.01 -4.15 29.16
N ASN A 294 33.06 -3.52 29.86
CA ASN A 294 32.74 -3.87 31.25
C ASN A 294 32.20 -5.32 31.39
N TYR A 295 31.32 -5.76 30.48
CA TYR A 295 30.85 -7.17 30.49
C TYR A 295 31.99 -8.13 30.17
N LYS A 296 32.86 -7.80 29.23
CA LYS A 296 34.05 -8.62 28.88
C LYS A 296 35.04 -8.72 30.05
N LEU A 297 35.28 -7.64 30.77
CA LEU A 297 36.11 -7.65 31.96
C LEU A 297 35.51 -8.54 33.04
N LYS A 298 34.23 -8.41 33.36
CA LYS A 298 33.56 -9.28 34.35
C LYS A 298 33.63 -10.75 33.95
N LEU A 299 33.39 -11.05 32.67
CA LEU A 299 33.48 -12.42 32.15
C LEU A 299 34.92 -12.98 32.35
N ALA A 300 35.95 -12.18 32.05
CA ALA A 300 37.34 -12.57 32.22
C ALA A 300 37.69 -12.81 33.69
N GLU A 301 37.19 -11.99 34.63
CA GLU A 301 37.34 -12.18 36.07
C GLU A 301 36.68 -13.50 36.51
N ILE A 302 35.42 -13.75 36.12
CA ILE A 302 34.71 -14.99 36.48
C ILE A 302 35.42 -16.21 35.92
N THR A 303 35.86 -16.17 34.66
CA THR A 303 36.62 -17.27 34.03
C THR A 303 37.95 -17.55 34.75
N THR A 304 38.64 -16.50 35.22
CA THR A 304 39.88 -16.62 36.00
C THR A 304 39.60 -17.27 37.36
N ASP A 305 38.55 -16.80 38.05
CA ASP A 305 38.13 -17.37 39.34
C ASP A 305 37.70 -18.83 39.19
N LEU A 306 36.94 -19.15 38.14
CA LEU A 306 36.56 -20.52 37.80
C LEU A 306 37.77 -21.44 37.56
N SER A 307 38.76 -20.96 36.86
CA SER A 307 40.00 -21.74 36.63
C SER A 307 40.74 -22.03 37.92
N SER A 308 40.79 -21.02 38.78
CA SER A 308 41.45 -21.09 40.10
C SER A 308 40.72 -22.06 41.06
N ILE A 309 39.38 -21.94 41.15
CA ILE A 309 38.58 -22.80 42.02
C ILE A 309 38.61 -24.26 41.55
N ARG A 310 38.53 -24.49 40.22
CA ARG A 310 38.63 -25.86 39.62
C ARG A 310 39.98 -26.47 39.91
N ALA A 311 41.07 -25.74 39.82
CA ALA A 311 42.40 -26.19 40.19
C ALA A 311 42.49 -26.56 41.68
N TYR A 312 41.93 -25.73 42.53
CA TYR A 312 41.86 -25.95 43.96
C TYR A 312 41.04 -27.19 44.30
N ILE A 313 39.84 -27.34 43.77
CA ILE A 313 38.96 -28.50 43.95
C ILE A 313 39.71 -29.81 43.52
N LYS A 314 40.33 -29.78 42.35
CA LYS A 314 41.11 -30.92 41.86
C LYS A 314 42.23 -31.32 42.84
N GLN A 315 42.99 -30.36 43.31
CA GLN A 315 44.09 -30.60 44.25
C GLN A 315 43.55 -31.10 45.60
N ARG A 316 42.42 -30.54 46.05
CA ARG A 316 41.81 -30.93 47.32
C ARG A 316 41.18 -32.30 47.27
N LYS A 317 40.54 -32.67 46.16
CA LYS A 317 40.04 -34.04 45.94
C LYS A 317 41.16 -35.09 45.97
N ILE A 318 42.26 -34.81 45.33
CA ILE A 318 43.42 -35.73 45.35
C ILE A 318 43.95 -35.86 46.79
N TYR A 319 44.12 -34.74 47.50
CA TYR A 319 44.59 -34.76 48.86
C TYR A 319 43.67 -35.55 49.80
N ILE A 320 42.36 -35.34 49.76
CA ILE A 320 41.35 -36.05 50.53
C ILE A 320 41.35 -37.54 50.18
N ALA A 321 41.41 -37.90 48.92
CA ALA A 321 41.46 -39.27 48.46
C ALA A 321 42.70 -40.00 49.00
N GLU A 322 43.89 -39.42 48.86
CA GLU A 322 45.15 -40.02 49.28
C GLU A 322 45.34 -40.11 50.80
N ASN A 323 44.83 -39.13 51.51
CA ASN A 323 45.11 -39.04 53.00
C ASN A 323 43.94 -39.56 53.85
N TYR A 324 42.67 -39.52 53.33
CA TYR A 324 41.52 -39.89 54.15
C TYR A 324 40.69 -41.04 53.59
N GLU A 325 40.31 -41.03 52.30
CA GLU A 325 39.45 -42.03 51.71
C GLU A 325 40.10 -43.43 51.66
N VAL A 326 41.43 -43.51 51.46
CA VAL A 326 42.19 -44.77 51.49
C VAL A 326 42.07 -45.47 52.84
N PHE A 327 41.93 -44.74 53.93
CA PHE A 327 41.93 -45.29 55.28
C PHE A 327 40.54 -45.41 55.92
N LEU A 328 39.66 -44.41 55.69
CA LEU A 328 38.31 -44.37 56.24
C LEU A 328 37.25 -44.98 55.33
N GLY A 329 37.54 -45.06 54.02
CA GLY A 329 36.59 -45.40 52.96
C GLY A 329 35.81 -44.17 52.48
N LYS A 330 35.50 -44.18 51.22
CA LYS A 330 34.82 -43.06 50.54
C LYS A 330 33.42 -42.74 51.13
N GLU A 331 32.75 -43.74 51.66
CA GLU A 331 31.43 -43.61 52.27
C GLU A 331 31.48 -42.87 53.63
N ILE A 332 32.62 -42.85 54.31
CA ILE A 332 32.79 -42.15 55.60
C ILE A 332 33.28 -40.72 55.40
N VAL A 333 34.05 -40.51 54.34
CA VAL A 333 34.63 -39.19 54.01
C VAL A 333 33.61 -38.37 53.23
N ASP A 334 32.46 -38.16 53.86
CA ASP A 334 31.36 -37.31 53.37
C ASP A 334 30.97 -36.30 54.44
N GLU A 335 30.57 -35.11 54.07
CA GLU A 335 30.29 -34.00 55.00
C GLU A 335 29.20 -34.38 56.04
N GLU A 336 28.09 -35.01 55.60
CA GLU A 336 26.99 -35.39 56.50
C GLU A 336 27.41 -36.53 57.43
N THR A 337 28.13 -37.52 56.92
CA THR A 337 28.62 -38.67 57.71
C THR A 337 29.65 -38.20 58.75
N LEU A 338 30.60 -37.33 58.36
CA LEU A 338 31.59 -36.79 59.27
C LEU A 338 30.97 -35.91 60.34
N ALA A 339 29.94 -35.12 59.99
CA ALA A 339 29.15 -34.33 60.95
C ALA A 339 28.50 -35.22 62.03
N SER A 340 27.85 -36.33 61.55
CA SER A 340 27.22 -37.35 62.41
C SER A 340 28.23 -38.02 63.33
N LEU A 341 29.42 -38.34 62.84
CA LEU A 341 30.51 -38.90 63.64
C LEU A 341 31.01 -37.90 64.71
N LEU A 342 31.08 -36.60 64.43
CA LEU A 342 31.40 -35.56 65.39
C LEU A 342 30.36 -35.47 66.47
N GLU A 343 29.08 -35.58 66.18
CA GLU A 343 28.02 -35.60 67.22
C GLU A 343 28.12 -36.82 68.12
N ILE A 344 28.48 -38.03 67.59
CA ILE A 344 28.70 -39.24 68.34
C ILE A 344 29.93 -39.04 69.22
N SER A 345 30.97 -38.36 68.72
CA SER A 345 32.22 -38.11 69.51
C SER A 345 32.02 -37.19 70.71
N GLU A 346 30.99 -36.27 70.64
CA GLU A 346 30.60 -35.45 71.79
C GLU A 346 30.10 -36.24 73.00
N LYS A 347 29.41 -37.37 72.68
CA LYS A 347 28.90 -38.28 73.70
C LYS A 347 29.95 -39.29 74.18
N ASN A 348 31.01 -39.48 73.38
CA ASN A 348 32.09 -40.44 73.65
C ASN A 348 33.47 -39.81 73.47
N PRO A 349 33.93 -38.91 74.37
CA PRO A 349 35.09 -38.04 74.14
C PRO A 349 36.45 -38.78 74.16
N ALA A 350 36.50 -40.03 74.59
CA ALA A 350 37.70 -40.83 74.62
C ALA A 350 37.78 -41.89 73.51
N ALA A 351 36.75 -41.97 72.65
CA ALA A 351 36.68 -42.96 71.55
C ALA A 351 37.57 -42.55 70.37
N THR A 352 38.23 -43.53 69.80
CA THR A 352 39.00 -43.39 68.56
C THR A 352 38.08 -43.28 67.34
N ILE A 353 38.56 -42.76 66.17
CA ILE A 353 37.79 -42.65 64.94
C ILE A 353 37.28 -44.03 64.54
N SER A 354 38.02 -45.11 64.71
CA SER A 354 37.59 -46.44 64.42
C SER A 354 36.37 -46.87 65.20
N GLU A 355 36.40 -46.58 66.53
CA GLU A 355 35.30 -46.90 67.46
C GLU A 355 34.05 -46.04 67.17
N LEU A 356 34.21 -44.79 66.76
CA LEU A 356 33.14 -43.90 66.36
C LEU A 356 32.47 -44.42 65.05
N ILE A 357 33.23 -44.91 64.09
CA ILE A 357 32.71 -45.52 62.84
C ILE A 357 31.92 -46.82 63.17
N GLU A 358 32.39 -47.63 64.12
CA GLU A 358 31.64 -48.82 64.56
C GLU A 358 30.32 -48.45 65.21
N LEU A 359 30.31 -47.42 66.06
CA LEU A 359 29.10 -46.90 66.71
C LEU A 359 28.13 -46.32 65.70
N TYR A 360 28.60 -45.63 64.67
CA TYR A 360 27.77 -45.08 63.57
C TYR A 360 27.14 -46.17 62.72
N LYS A 361 27.87 -47.30 62.47
CA LYS A 361 27.38 -48.44 61.69
C LYS A 361 26.48 -49.38 62.48
N GLN A 362 26.41 -49.30 63.80
CA GLN A 362 25.45 -50.06 64.62
C GLN A 362 24.06 -49.54 64.35
N PRO A 363 23.10 -50.37 63.85
CA PRO A 363 21.75 -49.92 63.71
C PRO A 363 21.27 -49.44 65.09
N ALA A 364 20.64 -48.28 65.17
CA ALA A 364 20.02 -47.77 66.41
C ALA A 364 19.12 -48.91 66.94
N SER A 365 19.62 -49.56 68.00
CA SER A 365 18.76 -50.50 68.77
C SER A 365 17.63 -49.62 69.34
N GLU A 366 16.43 -49.85 68.74
CA GLU A 366 15.16 -49.30 69.26
C GLU A 366 15.15 -49.51 70.80
N ASN A 367 15.12 -48.44 71.52
CA ASN A 367 14.59 -48.35 72.89
C ASN A 367 13.43 -47.40 72.89
#